data_f8e56c2afe238a6e9811a95b95301714
#
_entry.id   f8e56c2afe238a6e9811a95b95301714
#
_cell.length_a   1.000
_cell.length_b   1.000
_cell.length_c   1.000
_cell.angle_alpha   90.00
_cell.angle_beta   90.00
_cell.angle_gamma   90.00
#
_symmetry.space_group_name_H-M   'P 1'
#
loop_
_entity.id
_entity.type
_entity.pdbx_description
1 polymer ?
#
loop_
_entity_poly.entity_id
_entity_poly.type
_entity_poly.pdbx_seq_one_letter_code
_entity_poly.pdbx_strand_id
1 'polypeptide(L)'
;MRNDNPLLILLIAGLLPFLGKAQKCGTRTLDPEIAGFLRIIGYQDLSLEQLRAMPIGQLKFPQIPLLPYPKEDVQRIKVTRDSIPVLVFNPLHKDNLPVIIHYHGGGFISPLVPGLEYSLWQDARNYEAVVFAVDYRVAPEHRFPAAVDDSYASFQWIAENAQRFGGDVNKIVLMGNSAGANLVAAITQRAKKAGIGNRIKLQVLNGLPADLRPQHMESSESYLQNASGYFQTKALCYFAVETYAPEQYNDPEVSPILAADFSGLPPALIVTAEFDPMRDDGPLYAAKLSAAGVKVREKCFAGQLHCLIGALPESKAQHEFVTLVKNAMSDHLSK
;
A
#
# COMPACT_ATOMS: atom_id res chain seq x y z
N MET A 1 44.46 40.82 -39.21
CA MET A 1 43.20 40.07 -39.38
C MET A 1 43.04 39.20 -38.13
N ARG A 2 42.25 39.64 -37.19
CA ARG A 2 41.95 38.91 -35.93
C ARG A 2 40.74 38.05 -36.19
N ASN A 3 40.87 36.74 -35.96
CA ASN A 3 39.78 35.81 -35.94
C ASN A 3 39.26 35.74 -34.51
N ASP A 4 38.11 36.36 -34.27
CA ASP A 4 37.34 36.18 -33.02
C ASP A 4 36.31 35.08 -33.24
N ASN A 5 36.55 33.92 -32.64
CA ASN A 5 35.63 32.84 -32.59
C ASN A 5 34.91 32.88 -31.23
N PRO A 6 33.59 33.09 -31.14
CA PRO A 6 32.89 33.04 -29.86
C PRO A 6 32.70 31.59 -29.40
N LEU A 7 33.27 31.27 -28.24
CA LEU A 7 33.01 30.04 -27.50
C LEU A 7 31.53 29.90 -27.21
N LEU A 8 30.94 28.88 -27.79
CA LEU A 8 29.59 28.42 -27.44
C LEU A 8 29.67 27.72 -26.09
N ILE A 9 29.32 28.42 -25.00
CA ILE A 9 29.17 27.82 -23.67
C ILE A 9 27.88 27.05 -23.68
N LEU A 10 27.94 25.73 -23.87
CA LEU A 10 26.82 24.81 -23.55
C LEU A 10 26.62 24.83 -22.05
N LEU A 11 25.54 25.48 -21.60
CA LEU A 11 25.00 25.29 -20.26
C LEU A 11 24.47 23.85 -20.17
N ILE A 12 25.29 22.94 -19.67
CA ILE A 12 24.85 21.68 -19.13
C ILE A 12 24.13 22.03 -17.83
N ALA A 13 22.83 22.25 -17.91
CA ALA A 13 21.96 22.27 -16.74
C ALA A 13 22.04 20.89 -16.09
N GLY A 14 22.86 20.82 -15.04
CA GLY A 14 23.11 19.60 -14.31
C GLY A 14 21.79 19.00 -13.83
N LEU A 15 21.52 17.79 -14.23
CA LEU A 15 20.66 16.85 -13.54
C LEU A 15 21.30 16.61 -12.15
N LEU A 16 21.00 17.51 -11.21
CA LEU A 16 21.20 17.22 -9.80
C LEU A 16 20.28 16.04 -9.49
N PRO A 17 20.81 14.91 -9.01
CA PRO A 17 19.94 13.87 -8.50
C PRO A 17 19.11 14.52 -7.38
N PHE A 18 17.79 14.46 -7.48
CA PHE A 18 16.89 14.73 -6.38
C PHE A 18 17.19 13.68 -5.29
N LEU A 19 18.21 13.96 -4.49
CA LEU A 19 18.38 13.34 -3.19
C LEU A 19 17.24 13.92 -2.33
N GLY A 20 16.07 13.29 -2.40
CA GLY A 20 14.99 13.56 -1.48
C GLY A 20 15.57 13.40 -0.07
N LYS A 21 15.67 14.50 0.68
CA LYS A 21 16.06 14.42 2.08
C LYS A 21 15.04 13.52 2.76
N ALA A 22 15.53 12.46 3.42
CA ALA A 22 14.68 11.59 4.24
C ALA A 22 13.75 12.45 5.10
N GLN A 23 12.46 12.20 5.00
CA GLN A 23 11.46 12.96 5.75
C GLN A 23 11.70 12.70 7.24
N LYS A 24 12.03 13.76 8.01
CA LYS A 24 12.09 13.65 9.47
C LYS A 24 10.68 13.41 9.98
N CYS A 25 10.36 12.16 10.29
CA CYS A 25 9.03 11.73 10.70
C CYS A 25 8.78 11.92 12.20
N GLY A 26 9.81 11.80 13.03
CA GLY A 26 9.71 11.86 14.49
C GLY A 26 11.08 12.00 15.16
N THR A 27 11.16 11.61 16.41
CA THR A 27 12.35 11.73 17.29
C THR A 27 13.05 10.39 17.51
N ARG A 28 12.71 9.36 16.78
CA ARG A 28 13.22 7.98 16.93
C ARG A 28 12.86 7.37 18.30
N THR A 29 11.64 7.68 18.77
CA THR A 29 11.08 7.10 19.99
C THR A 29 9.80 6.35 19.62
N LEU A 30 9.75 5.05 19.92
CA LEU A 30 8.52 4.26 19.74
C LEU A 30 7.41 4.82 20.63
N ASP A 31 6.20 4.85 20.08
CA ASP A 31 5.00 5.08 20.86
C ASP A 31 4.91 4.02 21.98
N PRO A 32 4.60 4.40 23.24
CA PRO A 32 4.52 3.46 24.37
C PRO A 32 3.57 2.27 24.12
N GLU A 33 2.44 2.50 23.43
CA GLU A 33 1.49 1.44 23.07
C GLU A 33 2.13 0.45 22.10
N ILE A 34 2.85 0.95 21.10
CA ILE A 34 3.57 0.12 20.11
C ILE A 34 4.70 -0.65 20.79
N ALA A 35 5.46 -0.01 21.69
CA ALA A 35 6.49 -0.71 22.46
C ALA A 35 5.90 -1.80 23.37
N GLY A 36 4.71 -1.57 23.92
CA GLY A 36 3.93 -2.55 24.67
C GLY A 36 3.50 -3.74 23.78
N PHE A 37 2.96 -3.45 22.61
CA PHE A 37 2.54 -4.45 21.62
C PHE A 37 3.70 -5.39 21.23
N LEU A 38 4.86 -4.85 20.86
CA LEU A 38 6.04 -5.67 20.51
C LEU A 38 6.46 -6.63 21.63
N ARG A 39 6.37 -6.19 22.89
CA ARG A 39 6.65 -7.05 24.05
C ARG A 39 5.63 -8.17 24.22
N ILE A 40 4.34 -7.85 24.03
CA ILE A 40 3.26 -8.83 24.20
C ILE A 40 3.34 -9.93 23.15
N ILE A 41 3.63 -9.61 21.89
CA ILE A 41 3.72 -10.59 20.81
C ILE A 41 5.02 -11.40 20.87
N GLY A 42 5.98 -11.03 21.75
CA GLY A 42 7.28 -11.72 21.85
C GLY A 42 8.05 -11.71 20.54
N TYR A 43 7.95 -10.62 19.78
CA TYR A 43 8.53 -10.51 18.46
C TYR A 43 10.04 -10.75 18.46
N GLN A 44 10.51 -11.57 17.53
CA GLN A 44 11.93 -11.84 17.27
C GLN A 44 12.22 -11.70 15.78
N ASP A 45 13.32 -11.04 15.46
CA ASP A 45 13.80 -10.94 14.08
C ASP A 45 14.30 -12.29 13.59
N LEU A 46 13.98 -12.59 12.34
CA LEU A 46 14.54 -13.73 11.62
C LEU A 46 15.56 -13.22 10.61
N SER A 47 16.70 -13.89 10.51
CA SER A 47 17.66 -13.62 9.44
C SER A 47 17.12 -14.07 8.09
N LEU A 48 17.66 -13.54 7.01
CA LEU A 48 17.27 -13.95 5.65
C LEU A 48 17.54 -15.46 5.42
N GLU A 49 18.61 -16.01 6.00
CA GLU A 49 18.91 -17.44 5.94
C GLU A 49 17.83 -18.27 6.64
N GLN A 50 17.41 -17.86 7.84
CA GLN A 50 16.32 -18.53 8.58
C GLN A 50 15.00 -18.47 7.81
N LEU A 51 14.68 -17.30 7.21
CA LEU A 51 13.48 -17.13 6.40
C LEU A 51 13.49 -18.06 5.18
N ARG A 52 14.61 -18.17 4.48
CA ARG A 52 14.77 -19.06 3.31
C ARG A 52 14.69 -20.54 3.67
N ALA A 53 15.15 -20.92 4.86
CA ALA A 53 15.08 -22.29 5.36
C ALA A 53 13.69 -22.70 5.89
N MET A 54 12.82 -21.72 6.16
CA MET A 54 11.50 -21.94 6.76
C MET A 54 10.43 -22.16 5.70
N PRO A 55 9.60 -23.23 5.79
CA PRO A 55 8.39 -23.32 4.97
C PRO A 55 7.49 -22.10 5.19
N ILE A 56 6.99 -21.47 4.11
CA ILE A 56 6.18 -20.24 4.19
C ILE A 56 4.98 -20.39 5.12
N GLY A 57 4.32 -21.55 5.13
CA GLY A 57 3.20 -21.82 6.05
C GLY A 57 3.58 -21.80 7.55
N GLN A 58 4.86 -21.79 7.89
CA GLN A 58 5.36 -21.64 9.25
C GLN A 58 5.73 -20.17 9.59
N LEU A 59 5.71 -19.28 8.61
CA LEU A 59 5.93 -17.86 8.83
C LEU A 59 4.74 -17.31 9.63
N LYS A 60 4.97 -17.10 10.92
CA LYS A 60 3.93 -16.57 11.82
C LYS A 60 3.90 -15.05 11.71
N PHE A 61 2.94 -14.55 10.95
CA PHE A 61 2.53 -13.16 11.14
C PHE A 61 1.83 -13.03 12.50
N PRO A 62 1.94 -11.90 13.20
CA PRO A 62 1.23 -11.71 14.47
C PRO A 62 -0.24 -12.05 14.30
N GLN A 63 -0.72 -12.94 15.17
CA GLN A 63 -2.13 -13.28 15.18
C GLN A 63 -2.89 -12.05 15.71
N ILE A 64 -3.57 -11.35 14.81
CA ILE A 64 -4.53 -10.31 15.20
C ILE A 64 -5.71 -11.06 15.87
N PRO A 65 -6.07 -10.70 17.11
CA PRO A 65 -7.21 -11.33 17.78
C PRO A 65 -8.46 -11.29 16.89
N LEU A 66 -9.15 -12.41 16.80
CA LEU A 66 -10.44 -12.48 16.10
C LEU A 66 -11.48 -11.73 16.93
N LEU A 67 -11.64 -10.45 16.66
CA LEU A 67 -12.71 -9.67 17.30
C LEU A 67 -14.05 -9.96 16.61
N PRO A 68 -15.15 -10.08 17.39
CA PRO A 68 -16.46 -10.39 16.83
C PRO A 68 -17.03 -9.19 16.06
N TYR A 69 -17.68 -9.49 14.96
CA TYR A 69 -18.51 -8.57 14.19
C TYR A 69 -19.75 -9.31 13.67
N PRO A 70 -20.85 -8.61 13.34
CA PRO A 70 -22.06 -9.23 12.79
C PRO A 70 -21.77 -9.92 11.45
N LYS A 71 -22.03 -11.21 11.35
CA LYS A 71 -21.71 -12.00 10.13
C LYS A 71 -22.65 -11.70 8.97
N GLU A 72 -23.83 -11.18 9.25
CA GLU A 72 -24.80 -10.67 8.28
C GLU A 72 -24.32 -9.43 7.53
N ASP A 73 -23.36 -8.70 8.09
CA ASP A 73 -22.77 -7.49 7.47
C ASP A 73 -21.75 -7.83 6.39
N VAL A 74 -21.39 -9.11 6.22
CA VAL A 74 -20.39 -9.54 5.25
C VAL A 74 -20.92 -10.59 4.30
N GLN A 75 -20.66 -10.38 3.00
CA GLN A 75 -20.92 -11.37 1.96
C GLN A 75 -19.59 -11.92 1.43
N ARG A 76 -19.52 -13.24 1.24
CA ARG A 76 -18.36 -13.90 0.60
C ARG A 76 -18.76 -14.24 -0.83
N ILE A 77 -18.10 -13.59 -1.79
CA ILE A 77 -18.38 -13.79 -3.21
C ILE A 77 -17.11 -14.24 -3.94
N LYS A 78 -17.30 -14.73 -5.15
CA LYS A 78 -16.21 -14.97 -6.10
C LYS A 78 -16.45 -14.10 -7.33
N VAL A 79 -15.43 -13.37 -7.72
CA VAL A 79 -15.51 -12.46 -8.86
C VAL A 79 -14.65 -12.97 -10.03
N THR A 80 -14.96 -12.53 -11.24
CA THR A 80 -14.29 -12.92 -12.47
C THR A 80 -14.42 -14.41 -12.85
N ARG A 81 -13.87 -14.80 -14.00
CA ARG A 81 -13.82 -16.21 -14.44
C ARG A 81 -12.89 -17.05 -13.56
N ASP A 82 -11.84 -16.43 -13.01
CA ASP A 82 -10.84 -17.10 -12.17
C ASP A 82 -11.32 -17.32 -10.75
N SER A 83 -12.56 -16.93 -10.45
CA SER A 83 -13.21 -17.14 -9.14
C SER A 83 -12.43 -16.53 -7.96
N ILE A 84 -11.90 -15.32 -8.14
CA ILE A 84 -11.14 -14.60 -7.10
C ILE A 84 -12.05 -14.34 -5.91
N PRO A 85 -11.67 -14.77 -4.68
CA PRO A 85 -12.48 -14.53 -3.49
C PRO A 85 -12.49 -13.05 -3.11
N VAL A 86 -13.66 -12.53 -2.74
CA VAL A 86 -13.82 -11.16 -2.24
C VAL A 86 -14.80 -11.17 -1.06
N LEU A 87 -14.42 -10.49 0.01
CA LEU A 87 -15.31 -10.17 1.12
C LEU A 87 -15.94 -8.81 0.88
N VAL A 88 -17.25 -8.71 0.99
CA VAL A 88 -17.99 -7.45 0.81
C VAL A 88 -18.64 -7.06 2.12
N PHE A 89 -18.26 -5.92 2.67
CA PHE A 89 -18.78 -5.37 3.92
C PHE A 89 -19.69 -4.19 3.64
N ASN A 90 -20.96 -4.27 4.03
CA ASN A 90 -21.91 -3.15 4.02
C ASN A 90 -22.70 -3.11 5.36
N PRO A 91 -22.04 -2.78 6.49
CA PRO A 91 -22.65 -2.79 7.81
C PRO A 91 -23.69 -1.69 8.02
N LEU A 92 -23.83 -0.76 7.09
CA LEU A 92 -24.82 0.31 7.13
C LEU A 92 -26.13 -0.10 6.44
N HIS A 93 -26.11 -1.18 5.65
CA HIS A 93 -27.26 -1.64 4.85
C HIS A 93 -27.88 -0.53 4.00
N LYS A 94 -27.02 0.35 3.44
CA LYS A 94 -27.42 1.50 2.63
C LYS A 94 -26.93 1.34 1.19
N ASP A 95 -27.63 2.04 0.30
CA ASP A 95 -27.25 2.17 -1.11
C ASP A 95 -26.51 3.49 -1.39
N ASN A 96 -25.87 3.56 -2.56
CA ASN A 96 -25.14 4.73 -3.06
C ASN A 96 -23.97 5.18 -2.17
N LEU A 97 -23.40 4.26 -1.39
CA LEU A 97 -22.22 4.50 -0.57
C LEU A 97 -20.96 4.57 -1.44
N PRO A 98 -19.91 5.31 -1.03
CA PRO A 98 -18.58 5.17 -1.60
C PRO A 98 -18.13 3.71 -1.61
N VAL A 99 -17.30 3.35 -2.58
CA VAL A 99 -16.72 2.02 -2.72
C VAL A 99 -15.25 2.08 -2.37
N ILE A 100 -14.81 1.27 -1.41
CA ILE A 100 -13.41 1.04 -1.12
C ILE A 100 -13.07 -0.37 -1.62
N ILE A 101 -12.10 -0.47 -2.54
CA ILE A 101 -11.51 -1.75 -2.91
C ILE A 101 -10.21 -1.86 -2.15
N HIS A 102 -10.18 -2.78 -1.20
CA HIS A 102 -9.06 -2.99 -0.29
C HIS A 102 -8.19 -4.16 -0.74
N TYR A 103 -6.89 -3.92 -0.85
CA TYR A 103 -5.86 -4.93 -1.10
C TYR A 103 -4.99 -5.08 0.14
N HIS A 104 -4.98 -6.30 0.69
CA HIS A 104 -4.28 -6.58 1.95
C HIS A 104 -2.75 -6.56 1.80
N GLY A 105 -2.06 -6.39 2.92
CA GLY A 105 -0.62 -6.57 3.03
C GLY A 105 -0.23 -8.05 3.12
N GLY A 106 1.05 -8.29 3.46
CA GLY A 106 1.56 -9.64 3.64
C GLY A 106 2.65 -10.02 2.65
N GLY A 107 3.36 -9.03 2.07
CA GLY A 107 4.53 -9.24 1.23
C GLY A 107 4.27 -10.06 -0.04
N PHE A 108 3.04 -10.12 -0.53
CA PHE A 108 2.59 -10.96 -1.65
C PHE A 108 2.71 -12.47 -1.39
N ILE A 109 3.02 -12.88 -0.14
CA ILE A 109 3.23 -14.29 0.28
C ILE A 109 2.23 -14.75 1.33
N SER A 110 1.44 -13.84 1.91
CA SER A 110 0.36 -14.16 2.85
C SER A 110 -0.99 -13.85 2.23
N PRO A 111 -1.96 -14.77 2.28
CA PRO A 111 -3.34 -14.50 1.86
C PRO A 111 -4.03 -13.53 2.83
N LEU A 112 -5.27 -13.15 2.51
CA LEU A 112 -6.11 -12.39 3.42
C LEU A 112 -6.36 -13.19 4.72
N VAL A 113 -5.80 -12.70 5.83
CA VAL A 113 -5.92 -13.40 7.11
C VAL A 113 -7.25 -13.07 7.80
N PRO A 114 -7.92 -14.06 8.43
CA PRO A 114 -9.24 -13.86 9.08
C PRO A 114 -9.24 -12.74 10.14
N GLY A 115 -8.12 -12.48 10.81
CA GLY A 115 -7.99 -11.41 11.81
C GLY A 115 -8.22 -10.00 11.26
N LEU A 116 -8.11 -9.79 9.94
CA LEU A 116 -8.36 -8.49 9.31
C LEU A 116 -9.86 -8.22 9.08
N GLU A 117 -10.73 -9.22 9.16
CA GLU A 117 -12.16 -9.04 8.85
C GLU A 117 -12.83 -8.01 9.77
N TYR A 118 -12.48 -7.99 11.05
CA TYR A 118 -13.01 -6.99 11.99
C TYR A 118 -12.56 -5.57 11.63
N SER A 119 -11.29 -5.38 11.29
CA SER A 119 -10.78 -4.06 10.89
C SER A 119 -11.44 -3.58 9.60
N LEU A 120 -11.66 -4.46 8.62
CA LEU A 120 -12.34 -4.15 7.37
C LEU A 120 -13.82 -3.79 7.59
N TRP A 121 -14.48 -4.48 8.53
CA TRP A 121 -15.84 -4.15 8.95
C TRP A 121 -15.89 -2.77 9.64
N GLN A 122 -14.91 -2.46 10.52
CA GLN A 122 -14.77 -1.13 11.11
C GLN A 122 -14.51 -0.06 10.05
N ASP A 123 -13.66 -0.32 9.07
CA ASP A 123 -13.37 0.60 7.97
C ASP A 123 -14.64 0.93 7.18
N ALA A 124 -15.48 -0.07 6.87
CA ALA A 124 -16.76 0.16 6.20
C ALA A 124 -17.69 1.08 7.01
N ARG A 125 -17.69 0.97 8.33
CA ARG A 125 -18.45 1.87 9.23
C ARG A 125 -17.81 3.25 9.34
N ASN A 126 -16.51 3.28 9.57
CA ASN A 126 -15.77 4.52 9.77
C ASN A 126 -15.83 5.42 8.53
N TYR A 127 -15.66 4.83 7.35
CA TYR A 127 -15.64 5.57 6.08
C TYR A 127 -17.03 5.73 5.44
N GLU A 128 -18.08 5.14 6.06
CA GLU A 128 -19.43 5.09 5.50
C GLU A 128 -19.42 4.60 4.05
N ALA A 129 -18.76 3.45 3.83
CA ALA A 129 -18.47 2.90 2.51
C ALA A 129 -18.82 1.41 2.43
N VAL A 130 -19.04 0.92 1.22
CA VAL A 130 -18.98 -0.53 0.95
C VAL A 130 -17.52 -0.90 0.73
N VAL A 131 -16.99 -1.84 1.54
CA VAL A 131 -15.62 -2.31 1.42
C VAL A 131 -15.59 -3.65 0.72
N PHE A 132 -14.84 -3.75 -0.36
CA PHE A 132 -14.52 -4.98 -1.08
C PHE A 132 -13.09 -5.37 -0.77
N ALA A 133 -12.88 -6.40 0.03
CA ALA A 133 -11.55 -6.91 0.36
C ALA A 133 -11.21 -8.08 -0.56
N VAL A 134 -10.22 -7.86 -1.41
CA VAL A 134 -9.80 -8.83 -2.44
C VAL A 134 -8.76 -9.77 -1.85
N ASP A 135 -9.03 -11.08 -1.90
CA ASP A 135 -8.09 -12.14 -1.52
C ASP A 135 -7.38 -12.65 -2.79
N TYR A 136 -6.42 -11.86 -3.24
CA TYR A 136 -5.64 -12.15 -4.45
C TYR A 136 -4.68 -13.31 -4.24
N ARG A 137 -4.35 -14.04 -5.30
CA ARG A 137 -3.40 -15.17 -5.26
C ARG A 137 -2.00 -14.70 -4.85
N VAL A 138 -1.34 -15.50 -4.01
CA VAL A 138 -0.04 -15.16 -3.42
C VAL A 138 1.06 -16.16 -3.82
N ALA A 139 2.30 -15.71 -3.73
CA ALA A 139 3.49 -16.54 -3.90
C ALA A 139 3.72 -17.43 -2.64
N PRO A 140 4.44 -18.52 -2.76
CA PRO A 140 5.19 -18.99 -3.93
C PRO A 140 4.35 -19.71 -4.97
N GLU A 141 3.11 -20.14 -4.64
CA GLU A 141 2.25 -20.91 -5.54
C GLU A 141 1.88 -20.09 -6.78
N HIS A 142 1.69 -18.79 -6.59
CA HIS A 142 1.31 -17.86 -7.64
C HIS A 142 2.19 -16.59 -7.61
N ARG A 143 3.34 -16.70 -8.27
CA ARG A 143 4.30 -15.58 -8.38
C ARG A 143 3.75 -14.46 -9.28
N PHE A 144 4.47 -13.35 -9.34
CA PHE A 144 4.21 -12.27 -10.29
C PHE A 144 4.02 -12.85 -11.73
N PRO A 145 3.00 -12.40 -12.47
CA PRO A 145 2.11 -11.27 -12.20
C PRO A 145 0.75 -11.63 -11.53
N ALA A 146 0.56 -12.84 -10.99
CA ALA A 146 -0.75 -13.34 -10.55
C ALA A 146 -1.50 -12.38 -9.60
N ALA A 147 -0.81 -11.82 -8.58
CA ALA A 147 -1.42 -10.88 -7.64
C ALA A 147 -1.90 -9.59 -8.32
N VAL A 148 -1.12 -9.06 -9.27
CA VAL A 148 -1.50 -7.85 -10.03
C VAL A 148 -2.67 -8.14 -10.96
N ASP A 149 -2.67 -9.31 -11.63
CA ASP A 149 -3.74 -9.71 -12.54
C ASP A 149 -5.07 -9.89 -11.81
N ASP A 150 -5.06 -10.60 -10.68
CA ASP A 150 -6.24 -10.80 -9.85
C ASP A 150 -6.79 -9.47 -9.32
N SER A 151 -5.88 -8.62 -8.83
CA SER A 151 -6.25 -7.32 -8.29
C SER A 151 -6.85 -6.41 -9.35
N TYR A 152 -6.28 -6.38 -10.55
CA TYR A 152 -6.81 -5.60 -11.66
C TYR A 152 -8.15 -6.14 -12.17
N ALA A 153 -8.26 -7.46 -12.34
CA ALA A 153 -9.51 -8.09 -12.77
C ALA A 153 -10.64 -7.88 -11.75
N SER A 154 -10.32 -7.95 -10.44
CA SER A 154 -11.28 -7.63 -9.38
C SER A 154 -11.72 -6.18 -9.42
N PHE A 155 -10.78 -5.22 -9.62
CA PHE A 155 -11.13 -3.81 -9.81
C PHE A 155 -12.12 -3.62 -10.96
N GLN A 156 -11.85 -4.21 -12.14
CA GLN A 156 -12.73 -4.08 -13.30
C GLN A 156 -14.14 -4.62 -12.99
N TRP A 157 -14.21 -5.81 -12.40
CA TRP A 157 -15.50 -6.42 -12.04
C TRP A 157 -16.26 -5.58 -11.01
N ILE A 158 -15.61 -5.12 -9.96
CA ILE A 158 -16.24 -4.31 -8.90
C ILE A 158 -16.71 -2.97 -9.45
N ALA A 159 -15.91 -2.33 -10.32
CA ALA A 159 -16.30 -1.06 -10.98
C ALA A 159 -17.58 -1.17 -11.83
N GLU A 160 -17.95 -2.37 -12.24
CA GLU A 160 -19.19 -2.63 -12.99
C GLU A 160 -20.34 -3.13 -12.10
N ASN A 161 -20.04 -3.75 -10.96
CA ASN A 161 -21.02 -4.52 -10.19
C ASN A 161 -21.28 -4.02 -8.77
N ALA A 162 -20.52 -3.01 -8.26
CA ALA A 162 -20.62 -2.58 -6.86
C ALA A 162 -22.03 -2.11 -6.45
N GLN A 163 -22.84 -1.62 -7.38
CA GLN A 163 -24.24 -1.21 -7.13
C GLN A 163 -25.09 -2.38 -6.56
N ARG A 164 -24.80 -3.60 -6.94
CA ARG A 164 -25.51 -4.80 -6.43
C ARG A 164 -25.30 -5.03 -4.94
N PHE A 165 -24.33 -4.34 -4.36
CA PHE A 165 -23.91 -4.41 -2.95
C PHE A 165 -24.11 -3.09 -2.21
N GLY A 166 -24.79 -2.11 -2.83
CA GLY A 166 -25.02 -0.79 -2.25
C GLY A 166 -23.93 0.25 -2.55
N GLY A 167 -22.95 -0.06 -3.40
CA GLY A 167 -21.84 0.84 -3.75
C GLY A 167 -22.15 1.76 -4.93
N ASP A 168 -21.64 3.00 -4.90
CA ASP A 168 -21.68 3.94 -6.03
C ASP A 168 -20.42 3.76 -6.91
N VAL A 169 -20.59 3.21 -8.10
CA VAL A 169 -19.50 2.96 -9.06
C VAL A 169 -18.78 4.22 -9.55
N ASN A 170 -19.31 5.41 -9.24
CA ASN A 170 -18.67 6.69 -9.54
C ASN A 170 -17.79 7.20 -8.39
N LYS A 171 -17.78 6.51 -7.24
CA LYS A 171 -17.06 6.89 -6.03
C LYS A 171 -16.11 5.79 -5.56
N ILE A 172 -15.24 5.32 -6.46
CA ILE A 172 -14.31 4.22 -6.16
C ILE A 172 -13.00 4.77 -5.61
N VAL A 173 -12.60 4.23 -4.45
CA VAL A 173 -11.30 4.44 -3.81
C VAL A 173 -10.55 3.11 -3.83
N LEU A 174 -9.31 3.11 -4.27
CA LEU A 174 -8.40 1.98 -4.06
C LEU A 174 -7.59 2.22 -2.79
N MET A 175 -7.60 1.25 -1.88
CA MET A 175 -6.88 1.31 -0.62
C MET A 175 -6.03 0.07 -0.43
N GLY A 176 -4.78 0.26 -0.02
CA GLY A 176 -3.89 -0.88 0.20
C GLY A 176 -2.88 -0.63 1.32
N ASN A 177 -2.49 -1.72 1.95
CA ASN A 177 -1.47 -1.75 2.99
C ASN A 177 -0.26 -2.56 2.50
N SER A 178 0.97 -2.02 2.62
CA SER A 178 2.20 -2.75 2.26
C SER A 178 2.15 -3.27 0.81
N ALA A 179 2.28 -4.58 0.59
CA ALA A 179 2.11 -5.21 -0.72
C ALA A 179 0.81 -4.78 -1.43
N GLY A 180 -0.29 -4.63 -0.68
CA GLY A 180 -1.55 -4.11 -1.23
C GLY A 180 -1.44 -2.66 -1.71
N ALA A 181 -0.65 -1.82 -1.06
CA ALA A 181 -0.40 -0.45 -1.53
C ALA A 181 0.41 -0.44 -2.84
N ASN A 182 1.37 -1.35 -2.97
CA ASN A 182 2.08 -1.57 -4.24
C ASN A 182 1.12 -2.01 -5.35
N LEU A 183 0.22 -2.97 -5.07
CA LEU A 183 -0.82 -3.38 -6.01
C LEU A 183 -1.73 -2.21 -6.42
N VAL A 184 -2.15 -1.36 -5.48
CA VAL A 184 -2.92 -0.14 -5.80
C VAL A 184 -2.16 0.74 -6.79
N ALA A 185 -0.88 0.99 -6.55
CA ALA A 185 -0.05 1.79 -7.45
C ALA A 185 0.09 1.15 -8.85
N ALA A 186 0.30 -0.17 -8.93
CA ALA A 186 0.35 -0.91 -10.20
C ALA A 186 -1.00 -0.88 -10.94
N ILE A 187 -2.11 -1.10 -10.22
CA ILE A 187 -3.46 -1.11 -10.79
C ILE A 187 -3.84 0.27 -11.34
N THR A 188 -3.52 1.36 -10.63
CA THR A 188 -3.81 2.72 -11.13
C THR A 188 -3.09 3.01 -12.44
N GLN A 189 -1.84 2.54 -12.59
CA GLN A 189 -1.08 2.62 -13.83
C GLN A 189 -1.73 1.77 -14.94
N ARG A 190 -2.12 0.53 -14.62
CA ARG A 190 -2.78 -0.38 -15.57
C ARG A 190 -4.13 0.17 -16.03
N ALA A 191 -4.94 0.69 -15.11
CA ALA A 191 -6.23 1.32 -15.39
C ALA A 191 -6.09 2.57 -16.29
N LYS A 192 -5.06 3.40 -16.03
CA LYS A 192 -4.72 4.54 -16.89
C LYS A 192 -4.39 4.08 -18.32
N LYS A 193 -3.49 3.11 -18.48
CA LYS A 193 -3.13 2.55 -19.80
C LYS A 193 -4.34 1.97 -20.55
N ALA A 194 -5.30 1.39 -19.83
CA ALA A 194 -6.53 0.85 -20.37
C ALA A 194 -7.63 1.91 -20.62
N GLY A 195 -7.39 3.20 -20.32
CA GLY A 195 -8.35 4.29 -20.52
C GLY A 195 -9.50 4.34 -19.50
N ILE A 196 -9.42 3.57 -18.41
CA ILE A 196 -10.44 3.51 -17.34
C ILE A 196 -9.96 4.08 -16.00
N GLY A 197 -8.80 4.75 -15.99
CA GLY A 197 -8.21 5.33 -14.77
C GLY A 197 -9.11 6.37 -14.09
N ASN A 198 -9.98 7.05 -14.82
CA ASN A 198 -10.95 8.02 -14.32
C ASN A 198 -12.03 7.43 -13.39
N ARG A 199 -12.20 6.10 -13.39
CA ARG A 199 -13.05 5.38 -12.44
C ARG A 199 -12.52 5.48 -11.01
N ILE A 200 -11.21 5.58 -10.83
CA ILE A 200 -10.54 5.66 -9.52
C ILE A 200 -10.49 7.12 -9.09
N LYS A 201 -11.11 7.46 -7.98
CA LYS A 201 -11.19 8.84 -7.47
C LYS A 201 -10.09 9.18 -6.46
N LEU A 202 -9.54 8.17 -5.79
CA LEU A 202 -8.49 8.31 -4.80
C LEU A 202 -7.71 7.00 -4.68
N GLN A 203 -6.39 7.10 -4.52
CA GLN A 203 -5.56 5.99 -4.06
C GLN A 203 -5.05 6.26 -2.65
N VAL A 204 -5.26 5.32 -1.73
CA VAL A 204 -4.77 5.36 -0.35
C VAL A 204 -3.67 4.32 -0.20
N LEU A 205 -2.45 4.78 0.01
CA LEU A 205 -1.22 3.98 -0.01
C LEU A 205 -0.59 4.00 1.39
N ASN A 206 -0.85 2.97 2.18
CA ASN A 206 -0.30 2.85 3.53
C ASN A 206 0.92 1.91 3.54
N GLY A 207 2.10 2.43 3.89
CA GLY A 207 3.35 1.67 3.90
C GLY A 207 3.73 1.13 2.52
N LEU A 208 3.66 1.99 1.49
CA LEU A 208 3.93 1.63 0.09
C LEU A 208 5.38 1.19 -0.13
N PRO A 209 5.66 -0.05 -0.53
CA PRO A 209 6.94 -0.44 -1.12
C PRO A 209 6.95 -0.05 -2.60
N ALA A 210 7.46 1.14 -2.92
CA ALA A 210 7.43 1.67 -4.27
C ALA A 210 8.59 1.19 -5.13
N ASP A 211 9.70 0.82 -4.51
CA ASP A 211 10.92 0.35 -5.17
C ASP A 211 11.41 -0.96 -4.53
N LEU A 212 11.13 -2.07 -5.18
CA LEU A 212 11.48 -3.40 -4.70
C LEU A 212 12.83 -3.92 -5.25
N ARG A 213 13.62 -3.03 -5.86
CA ARG A 213 14.95 -3.40 -6.36
C ARG A 213 15.92 -3.62 -5.20
N PRO A 214 16.74 -4.70 -5.24
CA PRO A 214 17.76 -4.95 -4.20
C PRO A 214 18.68 -3.75 -3.94
N GLN A 215 19.12 -3.06 -4.98
CA GLN A 215 20.02 -1.90 -4.87
C GLN A 215 19.39 -0.74 -4.08
N HIS A 216 18.07 -0.55 -4.20
CA HIS A 216 17.34 0.44 -3.41
C HIS A 216 17.30 0.05 -1.94
N MET A 217 16.96 -1.20 -1.62
CA MET A 217 16.93 -1.71 -0.25
C MET A 217 18.31 -1.66 0.43
N GLU A 218 19.40 -1.76 -0.34
CA GLU A 218 20.77 -1.67 0.20
C GLU A 218 21.21 -0.22 0.46
N SER A 219 20.64 0.77 -0.22
CA SER A 219 21.10 2.16 -0.16
C SER A 219 20.13 3.12 0.51
N SER A 220 18.83 2.77 0.62
CA SER A 220 17.81 3.63 1.24
C SER A 220 18.06 3.78 2.74
N GLU A 221 18.00 5.03 3.22
CA GLU A 221 18.23 5.35 4.63
C GLU A 221 17.24 4.64 5.56
N SER A 222 15.95 4.58 5.22
CA SER A 222 14.95 3.92 6.06
C SER A 222 15.16 2.41 6.15
N TYR A 223 15.59 1.75 5.06
CA TYR A 223 15.95 0.33 5.07
C TYR A 223 17.17 0.04 5.95
N LEU A 224 18.12 0.97 6.03
CA LEU A 224 19.30 0.85 6.90
C LEU A 224 18.96 1.14 8.36
N GLN A 225 18.19 2.20 8.62
CA GLN A 225 17.80 2.62 9.96
C GLN A 225 16.83 1.67 10.66
N ASN A 226 15.94 1.02 9.89
CA ASN A 226 14.88 0.14 10.39
C ASN A 226 15.09 -1.31 9.94
N ALA A 227 16.35 -1.71 9.73
CA ALA A 227 16.68 -3.04 9.21
C ALA A 227 16.16 -4.19 10.11
N SER A 228 16.02 -3.94 11.41
CA SER A 228 15.67 -4.94 12.42
C SER A 228 15.02 -4.29 13.65
N GLY A 229 14.34 -5.08 14.48
CA GLY A 229 13.79 -4.65 15.78
C GLY A 229 12.37 -4.04 15.72
N TYR A 230 11.78 -3.92 14.54
CA TYR A 230 10.55 -3.16 14.35
C TYR A 230 9.46 -3.92 13.59
N PHE A 231 9.33 -5.21 13.83
CA PHE A 231 8.32 -6.10 13.24
C PHE A 231 8.52 -6.35 11.73
N GLN A 232 8.52 -5.33 10.89
CA GLN A 232 8.93 -5.44 9.49
C GLN A 232 10.44 -5.25 9.43
N THR A 233 11.15 -6.25 8.89
CA THR A 233 12.61 -6.20 8.78
C THR A 233 13.06 -6.12 7.32
N LYS A 234 14.26 -5.60 7.10
CA LYS A 234 14.89 -5.63 5.77
C LYS A 234 15.01 -7.05 5.23
N ALA A 235 15.35 -8.03 6.09
CA ALA A 235 15.43 -9.44 5.70
C ALA A 235 14.08 -9.98 5.21
N LEU A 236 12.98 -9.63 5.89
CA LEU A 236 11.62 -10.02 5.48
C LEU A 236 11.23 -9.35 4.15
N CYS A 237 11.61 -8.09 3.93
CA CYS A 237 11.39 -7.42 2.64
C CYS A 237 12.09 -8.17 1.50
N TYR A 238 13.36 -8.52 1.67
CA TYR A 238 14.10 -9.31 0.68
C TYR A 238 13.44 -10.65 0.40
N PHE A 239 13.15 -11.40 1.45
CA PHE A 239 12.52 -12.72 1.33
C PHE A 239 11.19 -12.66 0.59
N ALA A 240 10.35 -11.67 0.91
CA ALA A 240 9.06 -11.48 0.27
C ALA A 240 9.21 -11.22 -1.24
N VAL A 241 10.12 -10.32 -1.61
CA VAL A 241 10.32 -9.92 -3.01
C VAL A 241 10.96 -11.04 -3.84
N GLU A 242 11.99 -11.72 -3.31
CA GLU A 242 12.61 -12.84 -4.02
C GLU A 242 11.67 -14.05 -4.19
N THR A 243 10.69 -14.18 -3.28
CA THR A 243 9.64 -15.20 -3.39
C THR A 243 8.57 -14.82 -4.40
N TYR A 244 8.15 -13.54 -4.40
CA TYR A 244 7.08 -13.02 -5.24
C TYR A 244 7.49 -12.83 -6.70
N ALA A 245 8.58 -12.10 -6.94
CA ALA A 245 8.98 -11.65 -8.27
C ALA A 245 10.50 -11.81 -8.48
N PRO A 246 11.05 -13.05 -8.43
CA PRO A 246 12.47 -13.26 -8.63
C PRO A 246 12.87 -12.73 -10.02
N GLU A 247 13.92 -11.88 -10.04
CA GLU A 247 14.48 -11.27 -11.25
C GLU A 247 13.60 -10.21 -11.96
N GLN A 248 12.32 -10.02 -11.58
CA GLN A 248 11.42 -9.01 -12.17
C GLN A 248 11.41 -7.67 -11.41
N TYR A 249 12.40 -7.36 -10.61
CA TYR A 249 12.46 -6.15 -9.77
C TYR A 249 12.37 -4.83 -10.56
N ASN A 250 12.78 -4.85 -11.84
CA ASN A 250 12.74 -3.68 -12.72
C ASN A 250 11.42 -3.52 -13.48
N ASP A 251 10.46 -4.44 -13.30
CA ASP A 251 9.14 -4.27 -13.88
C ASP A 251 8.37 -3.16 -13.12
N PRO A 252 7.77 -2.18 -13.82
CA PRO A 252 6.99 -1.13 -13.18
C PRO A 252 5.75 -1.62 -12.41
N GLU A 253 5.30 -2.84 -12.63
CA GLU A 253 4.21 -3.45 -11.85
C GLU A 253 4.72 -4.15 -10.59
N VAL A 254 6.03 -4.36 -10.47
CA VAL A 254 6.72 -4.80 -9.25
C VAL A 254 7.27 -3.61 -8.48
N SER A 255 7.93 -2.69 -9.17
CA SER A 255 8.49 -1.43 -8.62
C SER A 255 7.79 -0.21 -9.24
N PRO A 256 6.61 0.20 -8.72
CA PRO A 256 5.79 1.25 -9.33
C PRO A 256 6.48 2.60 -9.53
N ILE A 257 7.53 2.86 -8.78
CA ILE A 257 8.35 4.07 -8.95
C ILE A 257 9.04 4.14 -10.32
N LEU A 258 9.16 3.03 -11.02
CA LEU A 258 9.79 2.92 -12.34
C LEU A 258 8.82 3.18 -13.49
N ALA A 259 7.55 3.48 -13.21
CA ALA A 259 6.59 3.83 -14.26
C ALA A 259 7.10 5.03 -15.07
N ALA A 260 6.92 4.97 -16.39
CA ALA A 260 7.43 5.99 -17.30
C ALA A 260 6.63 7.30 -17.25
N ASP A 261 5.35 7.24 -16.87
CA ASP A 261 4.45 8.39 -16.88
C ASP A 261 3.45 8.32 -15.71
N PHE A 262 3.50 9.34 -14.85
CA PHE A 262 2.61 9.52 -13.69
C PHE A 262 1.47 10.50 -13.94
N SER A 263 1.40 11.14 -15.11
CA SER A 263 0.35 12.12 -15.42
C SER A 263 -1.03 11.47 -15.43
N GLY A 264 -2.05 12.21 -14.99
CA GLY A 264 -3.44 11.75 -15.03
C GLY A 264 -3.77 10.57 -14.10
N LEU A 265 -2.86 10.17 -13.21
CA LEU A 265 -3.18 9.24 -12.14
C LEU A 265 -4.13 9.89 -11.12
N PRO A 266 -4.93 9.08 -10.39
CA PRO A 266 -5.84 9.62 -9.38
C PRO A 266 -5.08 10.31 -8.24
N PRO A 267 -5.70 11.27 -7.53
CA PRO A 267 -5.15 11.83 -6.30
C PRO A 267 -4.69 10.75 -5.33
N ALA A 268 -3.64 11.03 -4.55
CA ALA A 268 -3.06 10.07 -3.64
C ALA A 268 -3.02 10.58 -2.19
N LEU A 269 -3.38 9.71 -1.25
CA LEU A 269 -3.02 9.81 0.15
C LEU A 269 -1.93 8.77 0.42
N ILE A 270 -0.74 9.23 0.78
CA ILE A 270 0.42 8.38 1.08
C ILE A 270 0.70 8.46 2.58
N VAL A 271 0.65 7.32 3.23
CA VAL A 271 0.87 7.19 4.67
C VAL A 271 2.09 6.32 4.93
N THR A 272 2.97 6.81 5.80
CA THR A 272 4.19 6.11 6.22
C THR A 272 4.30 6.08 7.74
N ALA A 273 5.16 5.23 8.27
CA ALA A 273 5.45 5.14 9.69
C ALA A 273 6.95 5.37 9.96
N GLU A 274 7.28 5.92 11.13
CA GLU A 274 8.67 6.26 11.46
C GLU A 274 9.59 5.04 11.49
N PHE A 275 9.09 3.94 12.06
CA PHE A 275 9.84 2.70 12.23
C PHE A 275 9.44 1.67 11.15
N ASP A 276 9.64 2.06 9.89
CA ASP A 276 9.32 1.26 8.71
C ASP A 276 10.53 1.25 7.76
N PRO A 277 11.04 0.08 7.35
CA PRO A 277 12.07 0.01 6.31
C PRO A 277 11.68 0.72 5.01
N MET A 278 10.41 0.68 4.64
CA MET A 278 9.85 1.26 3.41
C MET A 278 9.39 2.72 3.58
N ARG A 279 9.68 3.37 4.73
CA ARG A 279 9.25 4.75 5.02
C ARG A 279 9.58 5.72 3.89
N ASP A 280 10.79 5.66 3.38
CA ASP A 280 11.30 6.64 2.40
C ASP A 280 10.74 6.41 0.99
N ASP A 281 10.18 5.26 0.70
CA ASP A 281 9.52 4.94 -0.57
C ASP A 281 8.29 5.82 -0.80
N GLY A 282 7.54 6.13 0.25
CA GLY A 282 6.36 6.99 0.20
C GLY A 282 6.67 8.38 -0.37
N PRO A 283 7.55 9.19 0.24
CA PRO A 283 7.96 10.49 -0.27
C PRO A 283 8.59 10.45 -1.66
N LEU A 284 9.35 9.40 -2.00
CA LEU A 284 9.92 9.25 -3.34
C LEU A 284 8.83 9.07 -4.40
N TYR A 285 7.82 8.26 -4.11
CA TYR A 285 6.66 8.06 -4.99
C TYR A 285 5.79 9.32 -5.08
N ALA A 286 5.56 9.99 -3.93
CA ALA A 286 4.85 11.26 -3.85
C ALA A 286 5.48 12.35 -4.72
N ALA A 287 6.80 12.45 -4.71
CA ALA A 287 7.54 13.40 -5.55
C ALA A 287 7.29 13.17 -7.04
N LYS A 288 7.26 11.90 -7.50
CA LYS A 288 6.96 11.58 -8.89
C LYS A 288 5.52 11.91 -9.29
N LEU A 289 4.55 11.60 -8.43
CA LEU A 289 3.15 11.98 -8.63
C LEU A 289 2.99 13.50 -8.72
N SER A 290 3.57 14.23 -7.75
CA SER A 290 3.49 15.69 -7.68
C SER A 290 4.16 16.36 -8.87
N ALA A 291 5.32 15.89 -9.32
CA ALA A 291 6.01 16.38 -10.52
C ALA A 291 5.18 16.19 -11.80
N ALA A 292 4.29 15.20 -11.81
CA ALA A 292 3.35 14.93 -12.90
C ALA A 292 1.99 15.66 -12.75
N GLY A 293 1.86 16.55 -11.75
CA GLY A 293 0.65 17.35 -11.52
C GLY A 293 -0.46 16.59 -10.77
N VAL A 294 -0.19 15.42 -10.21
CA VAL A 294 -1.14 14.68 -9.39
C VAL A 294 -1.22 15.30 -7.99
N LYS A 295 -2.43 15.44 -7.45
CA LYS A 295 -2.63 15.91 -6.08
C LYS A 295 -2.21 14.83 -5.09
N VAL A 296 -1.27 15.16 -4.20
CA VAL A 296 -0.76 14.25 -3.17
C VAL A 296 -0.92 14.87 -1.80
N ARG A 297 -1.38 14.06 -0.85
CA ARG A 297 -1.29 14.32 0.59
C ARG A 297 -0.41 13.26 1.22
N GLU A 298 0.56 13.70 2.00
CA GLU A 298 1.49 12.82 2.70
C GLU A 298 1.32 12.95 4.21
N LYS A 299 1.47 11.83 4.93
CA LYS A 299 1.53 11.82 6.39
C LYS A 299 2.47 10.72 6.85
N CYS A 300 3.48 11.10 7.63
CA CYS A 300 4.26 10.14 8.39
C CYS A 300 3.81 10.10 9.86
N PHE A 301 3.59 8.92 10.40
CA PHE A 301 3.19 8.71 11.78
C PHE A 301 4.42 8.42 12.64
N ALA A 302 4.73 9.38 13.55
CA ALA A 302 5.83 9.24 14.48
C ALA A 302 5.57 8.13 15.50
N GLY A 303 6.61 7.40 15.86
CA GLY A 303 6.53 6.33 16.87
C GLY A 303 5.82 5.05 16.41
N GLN A 304 5.30 5.00 15.17
CA GLN A 304 4.51 3.88 14.66
C GLN A 304 5.36 2.92 13.81
N LEU A 305 4.87 1.69 13.65
CA LEU A 305 5.48 0.63 12.84
C LEU A 305 4.81 0.52 11.46
N HIS A 306 5.47 -0.20 10.55
CA HIS A 306 4.96 -0.52 9.23
C HIS A 306 3.52 -1.05 9.28
N CYS A 307 2.58 -0.33 8.67
CA CYS A 307 1.14 -0.66 8.58
C CYS A 307 0.43 -0.98 9.91
N LEU A 308 1.07 -0.74 11.05
CA LEU A 308 0.50 -0.92 12.38
C LEU A 308 0.19 0.43 13.04
N ILE A 309 -0.28 1.38 12.26
CA ILE A 309 -0.66 2.71 12.74
C ILE A 309 -1.88 2.56 13.63
N GLY A 310 -1.69 2.80 14.92
CA GLY A 310 -2.74 2.57 15.90
C GLY A 310 -3.15 1.09 15.96
N ALA A 311 -2.17 0.19 16.21
CA ALA A 311 -2.40 -1.26 16.32
C ALA A 311 -3.45 -1.63 17.37
N LEU A 312 -3.73 -0.72 18.30
CA LEU A 312 -4.80 -0.86 19.27
C LEU A 312 -6.02 -0.05 18.79
N PRO A 313 -7.22 -0.67 18.73
CA PRO A 313 -8.46 0.06 18.57
C PRO A 313 -8.51 1.21 19.60
N GLU A 314 -9.05 2.37 19.21
CA GLU A 314 -9.18 3.56 20.07
C GLU A 314 -7.87 4.30 20.38
N SER A 315 -6.73 3.93 19.79
CA SER A 315 -5.50 4.72 19.94
C SER A 315 -5.60 6.08 19.24
N LYS A 316 -4.85 7.07 19.72
CA LYS A 316 -4.79 8.40 19.08
C LYS A 316 -4.35 8.31 17.61
N ALA A 317 -3.36 7.45 17.32
CA ALA A 317 -2.86 7.26 15.97
C ALA A 317 -3.92 6.65 15.05
N GLN A 318 -4.75 5.70 15.52
CA GLN A 318 -5.85 5.13 14.78
C GLN A 318 -6.93 6.18 14.46
N HIS A 319 -7.33 6.99 15.43
CA HIS A 319 -8.30 8.07 15.20
C HIS A 319 -7.78 9.10 14.18
N GLU A 320 -6.50 9.47 14.28
CA GLU A 320 -5.86 10.39 13.32
C GLU A 320 -5.83 9.79 11.91
N PHE A 321 -5.49 8.50 11.77
CA PHE A 321 -5.48 7.80 10.49
C PHE A 321 -6.88 7.76 9.86
N VAL A 322 -7.88 7.34 10.63
CA VAL A 322 -9.28 7.30 10.16
C VAL A 322 -9.74 8.69 9.70
N THR A 323 -9.46 9.73 10.49
CA THR A 323 -9.80 11.12 10.15
C THR A 323 -9.11 11.57 8.87
N LEU A 324 -7.85 11.22 8.69
CA LEU A 324 -7.06 11.57 7.51
C LEU A 324 -7.65 10.94 6.24
N VAL A 325 -8.03 9.66 6.28
CA VAL A 325 -8.67 8.96 5.16
C VAL A 325 -10.06 9.56 4.86
N LYS A 326 -10.89 9.79 5.89
CA LYS A 326 -12.21 10.44 5.71
C LYS A 326 -12.11 11.80 5.01
N ASN A 327 -11.17 12.62 5.43
CA ASN A 327 -10.94 13.93 4.82
C ASN A 327 -10.49 13.81 3.36
N ALA A 328 -9.58 12.87 3.06
CA ALA A 328 -9.15 12.63 1.69
C ALA A 328 -10.29 12.11 0.80
N MET A 329 -11.14 11.22 1.32
CA MET A 329 -12.33 10.77 0.60
C MET A 329 -13.31 11.93 0.34
N SER A 330 -13.60 12.75 1.36
CA SER A 330 -14.49 13.91 1.22
C SER A 330 -13.98 14.89 0.15
N ASP A 331 -12.68 15.18 0.12
CA ASP A 331 -12.07 16.12 -0.84
C ASP A 331 -12.18 15.65 -2.30
N HIS A 332 -12.32 14.35 -2.55
CA HIS A 332 -12.26 13.76 -3.88
C HIS A 332 -13.53 13.04 -4.35
N LEU A 333 -14.48 12.73 -3.45
CA LEU A 333 -15.73 12.04 -3.79
C LEU A 333 -16.94 12.97 -3.88
N SER A 334 -16.83 14.22 -3.42
CA SER A 334 -17.94 15.20 -3.39
C SER A 334 -18.16 15.95 -4.72
N LYS A 335 -17.45 15.56 -5.79
CA LYS A 335 -17.47 16.24 -7.10
C LYS A 335 -18.13 15.40 -8.17
#